data_a36ec74b97fbf48dba1c95fef54909d0
#
_entry.id   a36ec74b97fbf48dba1c95fef54909d0
#
_cell.length_a   1.000
_cell.length_b   1.000
_cell.length_c   1.000
_cell.angle_alpha   90.00
_cell.angle_beta   90.00
_cell.angle_gamma   90.00
#
_symmetry.space_group_name_H-M   'P 1'
#
loop_
_entity.id
_entity.type
_entity.pdbx_description
1 polymer ?
#
loop_
_entity_poly.entity_id
_entity_poly.type
_entity_poly.pdbx_seq_one_letter_code
_entity_poly.pdbx_strand_id
1 'polypeptide(L)'
;MKNFEEMSPKEIITCAMTEIAEFMKDDGFCYKKSKLEIHKESDFKVSISPQMNRINRTGIAAQALLQCSIFDKEGKECFWSKGLANSNKKQDSFCWFDFYGIESYEQSIQEIKEIISQHFLPFIRRMEDNLMAVVQEVAEKGFCVFSDEPVYDAGFVVPTAFLLRYGTHEQLTLSFQNYIDRHQLPYVKTNMQKAVALLKENKEVKNNGEKYYAEFVVKHDIELKF
;
A
#
# COMPACT_ATOMS: atom_id res chain seq x y z
N MET A 1 12.70 29.81 13.44
CA MET A 1 11.25 29.58 13.61
C MET A 1 10.62 29.55 12.23
N LYS A 2 9.81 28.52 11.88
CA LYS A 2 9.16 28.45 10.57
C LYS A 2 8.08 29.54 10.50
N ASN A 3 8.09 30.37 9.47
CA ASN A 3 7.02 31.36 9.25
C ASN A 3 5.96 30.76 8.30
N PHE A 4 5.01 30.02 8.85
CA PHE A 4 3.97 29.30 8.08
C PHE A 4 3.08 30.22 7.24
N GLU A 5 2.93 31.49 7.64
CA GLU A 5 2.05 32.44 6.93
C GLU A 5 2.62 32.86 5.57
N GLU A 6 3.96 32.92 5.46
CA GLU A 6 4.65 33.33 4.24
C GLU A 6 5.07 32.13 3.36
N MET A 7 5.14 30.94 3.94
CA MET A 7 5.54 29.73 3.22
C MET A 7 4.42 29.22 2.32
N SER A 8 4.76 28.81 1.10
CA SER A 8 3.84 28.05 0.26
C SER A 8 3.56 26.65 0.86
N PRO A 9 2.40 26.04 0.58
CA PRO A 9 2.10 24.69 1.03
C PRO A 9 3.17 23.67 0.64
N LYS A 10 3.75 23.83 -0.55
CA LYS A 10 4.84 22.97 -1.02
C LYS A 10 6.10 23.10 -0.16
N GLU A 11 6.46 24.30 0.26
CA GLU A 11 7.62 24.52 1.14
C GLU A 11 7.37 23.91 2.52
N ILE A 12 6.17 24.08 3.09
CA ILE A 12 5.79 23.48 4.38
C ILE A 12 5.88 21.96 4.30
N ILE A 13 5.27 21.34 3.27
CA ILE A 13 5.32 19.88 3.07
C ILE A 13 6.75 19.40 2.80
N THR A 14 7.57 20.19 2.10
CA THR A 14 9.00 19.88 1.93
C THR A 14 9.75 19.83 3.26
N CYS A 15 9.45 20.76 4.18
CA CYS A 15 10.02 20.74 5.53
C CYS A 15 9.58 19.47 6.29
N ALA A 16 8.29 19.12 6.23
CA ALA A 16 7.76 17.90 6.85
C ALA A 16 8.44 16.64 6.31
N MET A 17 8.53 16.50 4.99
CA MET A 17 9.19 15.36 4.35
C MET A 17 10.69 15.28 4.69
N THR A 18 11.36 16.42 4.86
CA THR A 18 12.77 16.47 5.29
C THR A 18 12.93 15.94 6.71
N GLU A 19 12.04 16.35 7.63
CA GLU A 19 12.08 15.92 9.03
C GLU A 19 11.73 14.44 9.20
N ILE A 20 10.76 13.92 8.41
CA ILE A 20 10.42 12.49 8.39
C ILE A 20 11.59 11.69 7.82
N ALA A 21 12.25 12.18 6.77
CA ALA A 21 13.41 11.50 6.18
C ALA A 21 14.61 11.42 7.15
N GLU A 22 14.86 12.48 7.90
CA GLU A 22 15.93 12.45 8.91
C GLU A 22 15.62 11.45 10.03
N PHE A 23 14.35 11.32 10.43
CA PHE A 23 13.90 10.30 11.37
C PHE A 23 14.14 8.86 10.86
N MET A 24 14.01 8.64 9.55
CA MET A 24 14.16 7.30 8.93
C MET A 24 15.58 7.02 8.43
N LYS A 25 16.52 7.94 8.61
CA LYS A 25 17.87 7.88 8.02
C LYS A 25 18.68 6.66 8.49
N ASP A 26 18.60 6.35 9.78
CA ASP A 26 19.32 5.23 10.37
C ASP A 26 18.78 3.86 9.90
N ASP A 27 17.56 3.84 9.35
CA ASP A 27 16.96 2.70 8.67
C ASP A 27 17.34 2.61 7.18
N GLY A 28 18.24 3.45 6.71
CA GLY A 28 18.76 3.45 5.34
C GLY A 28 17.89 4.18 4.32
N PHE A 29 16.92 5.00 4.77
CA PHE A 29 16.11 5.82 3.87
C PHE A 29 16.82 7.11 3.47
N CYS A 30 16.64 7.51 2.21
CA CYS A 30 17.16 8.74 1.61
C CYS A 30 16.03 9.64 1.13
N TYR A 31 16.25 10.97 1.15
CA TYR A 31 15.27 11.94 0.68
C TYR A 31 15.63 12.51 -0.69
N LYS A 32 14.76 12.33 -1.67
CA LYS A 32 14.85 12.94 -3.00
C LYS A 32 13.98 14.18 -3.11
N LYS A 33 14.54 15.32 -2.68
CA LYS A 33 13.81 16.61 -2.60
C LYS A 33 13.10 17.00 -3.90
N SER A 34 13.69 16.74 -5.07
CA SER A 34 13.09 17.08 -6.38
C SER A 34 11.77 16.34 -6.66
N LYS A 35 11.58 15.16 -6.05
CA LYS A 35 10.36 14.34 -6.15
C LYS A 35 9.50 14.37 -4.89
N LEU A 36 9.94 15.02 -3.82
CA LEU A 36 9.36 14.95 -2.48
C LEU A 36 9.21 13.48 -2.01
N GLU A 37 10.16 12.63 -2.34
CA GLU A 37 10.10 11.18 -2.12
C GLU A 37 11.15 10.78 -1.07
N ILE A 38 10.73 10.12 0.00
CA ILE A 38 11.61 9.37 0.90
C ILE A 38 11.65 7.95 0.37
N HIS A 39 12.83 7.39 0.15
CA HIS A 39 12.95 6.06 -0.44
C HIS A 39 14.12 5.28 0.16
N LYS A 40 14.00 3.95 0.10
CA LYS A 40 15.05 2.98 0.38
C LYS A 40 15.10 2.00 -0.78
N GLU A 41 16.30 1.67 -1.23
CA GLU A 41 16.55 0.67 -2.27
C GLU A 41 17.38 -0.47 -1.66
N SER A 42 16.82 -1.66 -1.65
CA SER A 42 17.44 -2.91 -1.23
C SER A 42 17.10 -4.00 -2.26
N ASP A 43 16.63 -5.16 -1.83
CA ASP A 43 15.98 -6.15 -2.71
C ASP A 43 14.59 -5.69 -3.18
N PHE A 44 14.09 -4.63 -2.56
CA PHE A 44 12.86 -3.92 -2.90
C PHE A 44 13.16 -2.42 -3.00
N LYS A 45 12.32 -1.71 -3.74
CA LYS A 45 12.24 -0.27 -3.62
C LYS A 45 11.04 0.08 -2.74
N VAL A 46 11.31 0.78 -1.65
CA VAL A 46 10.29 1.29 -0.73
C VAL A 46 10.24 2.79 -0.84
N SER A 47 9.04 3.39 -0.87
CA SER A 47 8.91 4.83 -0.95
C SER A 47 7.76 5.38 -0.11
N ILE A 48 7.93 6.62 0.36
CA ILE A 48 6.88 7.46 0.95
C ILE A 48 6.85 8.76 0.16
N SER A 49 5.70 9.10 -0.39
CA SER A 49 5.51 10.33 -1.16
C SER A 49 4.23 11.06 -0.77
N PRO A 50 4.22 12.41 -0.76
CA PRO A 50 3.04 13.18 -0.41
C PRO A 50 2.13 13.39 -1.63
N GLN A 51 0.84 13.14 -1.45
CA GLN A 51 -0.21 13.63 -2.33
C GLN A 51 -0.79 14.90 -1.69
N MET A 52 -0.56 16.04 -2.32
CA MET A 52 -1.03 17.32 -1.79
C MET A 52 -2.53 17.51 -2.00
N ASN A 53 -3.22 18.06 -0.98
CA ASN A 53 -4.63 18.39 -1.09
C ASN A 53 -4.86 19.56 -2.05
N ARG A 54 -5.95 19.53 -2.81
CA ARG A 54 -6.33 20.59 -3.75
C ARG A 54 -6.73 21.91 -3.06
N ILE A 55 -7.11 21.86 -1.79
CA ILE A 55 -7.48 23.06 -1.02
C ILE A 55 -6.28 23.83 -0.48
N ASN A 56 -5.05 23.31 -0.64
CA ASN A 56 -3.84 23.96 -0.12
C ASN A 56 -3.65 25.36 -0.71
N ARG A 57 -3.42 26.34 0.19
CA ARG A 57 -3.19 27.74 -0.15
C ARG A 57 -2.24 28.38 0.86
N THR A 58 -1.35 29.23 0.38
CA THR A 58 -0.44 30.03 1.21
C THR A 58 -1.22 30.82 2.26
N GLY A 59 -0.78 30.78 3.50
CA GLY A 59 -1.42 31.46 4.63
C GLY A 59 -2.74 30.85 5.11
N ILE A 60 -3.17 29.68 4.57
CA ILE A 60 -4.48 29.09 4.89
C ILE A 60 -4.38 27.60 5.21
N ALA A 61 -3.77 26.79 4.36
CA ALA A 61 -3.72 25.33 4.51
C ALA A 61 -2.51 24.69 3.82
N ALA A 62 -1.96 23.66 4.45
CA ALA A 62 -0.90 22.81 3.89
C ALA A 62 -1.14 21.35 4.30
N GLN A 63 -1.96 20.64 3.53
CA GLN A 63 -2.37 19.26 3.83
C GLN A 63 -1.79 18.28 2.81
N ALA A 64 -1.37 17.12 3.29
CA ALA A 64 -0.95 16.01 2.44
C ALA A 64 -1.40 14.67 2.99
N LEU A 65 -1.72 13.75 2.07
CA LEU A 65 -1.78 12.31 2.33
C LEU A 65 -0.41 11.72 2.01
N LEU A 66 0.18 10.98 2.94
CA LEU A 66 1.43 10.28 2.71
C LEU A 66 1.15 8.87 2.18
N GLN A 67 1.57 8.62 0.96
CA GLN A 67 1.42 7.33 0.28
C GLN A 67 2.69 6.50 0.50
N CYS A 68 2.55 5.35 1.16
CA CYS A 68 3.60 4.35 1.30
C CYS A 68 3.45 3.31 0.17
N SER A 69 4.56 2.92 -0.44
CA SER A 69 4.55 1.96 -1.54
C SER A 69 5.77 1.04 -1.49
N ILE A 70 5.56 -0.21 -1.91
CA ILE A 70 6.60 -1.24 -2.04
C ILE A 70 6.59 -1.70 -3.49
N PHE A 71 7.73 -1.63 -4.14
CA PHE A 71 7.94 -2.00 -5.53
C PHE A 71 8.98 -3.12 -5.65
N ASP A 72 9.06 -3.71 -6.82
CA ASP A 72 10.22 -4.50 -7.21
C ASP A 72 11.50 -3.64 -7.16
N LYS A 73 12.66 -4.31 -7.20
CA LYS A 73 13.97 -3.65 -7.10
C LYS A 73 14.18 -2.56 -8.16
N GLU A 74 13.68 -2.79 -9.37
CA GLU A 74 13.76 -1.83 -10.48
C GLU A 74 12.75 -0.68 -10.38
N GLY A 75 11.80 -0.77 -9.43
CA GLY A 75 10.74 0.22 -9.24
C GLY A 75 9.70 0.26 -10.36
N LYS A 76 9.56 -0.85 -11.10
CA LYS A 76 8.65 -0.98 -12.25
C LYS A 76 7.30 -1.56 -11.87
N GLU A 77 7.27 -2.49 -10.93
CA GLU A 77 6.07 -3.20 -10.51
C GLU A 77 5.74 -2.86 -9.05
N CYS A 78 4.57 -2.29 -8.83
CA CYS A 78 4.09 -1.97 -7.48
C CYS A 78 3.44 -3.21 -6.86
N PHE A 79 4.03 -3.69 -5.78
CA PHE A 79 3.50 -4.83 -5.02
C PHE A 79 2.40 -4.42 -4.06
N TRP A 80 2.57 -3.25 -3.44
CA TRP A 80 1.64 -2.73 -2.45
C TRP A 80 1.76 -1.20 -2.35
N SER A 81 0.62 -0.55 -2.11
CA SER A 81 0.57 0.89 -1.90
C SER A 81 -0.66 1.27 -1.07
N LYS A 82 -0.45 2.00 0.03
CA LYS A 82 -1.52 2.55 0.89
C LYS A 82 -1.12 3.87 1.51
N GLY A 83 -2.14 4.67 1.86
CA GLY A 83 -1.96 5.89 2.65
C GLY A 83 -1.57 5.58 4.10
N LEU A 84 -0.60 6.30 4.64
CA LEU A 84 -0.08 6.13 5.99
C LEU A 84 -1.16 6.31 7.07
N ALA A 85 -2.08 7.24 6.88
CA ALA A 85 -3.13 7.57 7.86
C ALA A 85 -4.22 6.49 8.02
N ASN A 86 -4.24 5.47 7.16
CA ASN A 86 -5.23 4.38 7.23
C ASN A 86 -4.96 3.40 8.39
N SER A 87 -3.88 3.61 9.17
CA SER A 87 -3.50 2.71 10.26
C SER A 87 -4.39 2.83 11.51
N ASN A 88 -5.00 3.98 11.79
CA ASN A 88 -5.64 4.27 13.07
C ASN A 88 -7.08 4.81 13.02
N LYS A 89 -7.65 5.09 11.86
CA LYS A 89 -9.02 5.67 11.78
C LYS A 89 -9.94 4.83 10.93
N LYS A 90 -11.18 4.63 11.44
CA LYS A 90 -12.29 3.98 10.75
C LYS A 90 -12.32 4.32 9.25
N GLN A 91 -12.51 3.30 8.44
CA GLN A 91 -12.39 3.14 6.99
C GLN A 91 -12.99 4.23 6.06
N ASP A 92 -13.60 5.31 6.57
CA ASP A 92 -14.47 6.19 5.77
C ASP A 92 -13.92 7.57 5.45
N SER A 93 -12.67 7.91 5.78
CA SER A 93 -12.15 9.23 5.44
C SER A 93 -10.70 9.20 4.97
N PHE A 94 -10.44 9.84 3.83
CA PHE A 94 -9.10 10.24 3.43
C PHE A 94 -8.49 11.08 4.56
N CYS A 95 -7.62 10.48 5.35
CA CYS A 95 -6.97 11.19 6.46
C CYS A 95 -5.80 12.01 5.91
N TRP A 96 -6.04 13.31 5.77
CA TRP A 96 -5.03 14.29 5.44
C TRP A 96 -4.29 14.69 6.69
N PHE A 97 -2.97 14.65 6.68
CA PHE A 97 -2.14 15.32 7.69
C PHE A 97 -2.15 16.81 7.43
N ASP A 98 -2.40 17.60 8.46
CA ASP A 98 -2.36 19.06 8.39
C ASP A 98 -1.02 19.58 8.92
N PHE A 99 -0.30 20.28 8.04
CA PHE A 99 1.00 20.85 8.36
C PHE A 99 0.97 22.38 8.50
N TYR A 100 -0.22 23.01 8.43
CA TYR A 100 -0.32 24.44 8.55
C TYR A 100 -0.41 24.89 10.01
N GLY A 101 0.51 25.79 10.44
CA GLY A 101 0.66 26.22 11.82
C GLY A 101 1.53 25.30 12.67
N ILE A 102 2.08 25.83 13.75
CA ILE A 102 3.08 25.13 14.58
C ILE A 102 2.47 23.88 15.21
N GLU A 103 1.33 24.03 15.88
CA GLU A 103 0.69 22.92 16.61
C GLU A 103 0.29 21.77 15.69
N SER A 104 -0.42 22.05 14.58
CA SER A 104 -0.83 21.04 13.60
C SER A 104 0.39 20.38 12.95
N TYR A 105 1.43 21.13 12.64
CA TYR A 105 2.68 20.62 12.09
C TYR A 105 3.35 19.62 13.04
N GLU A 106 3.57 20.01 14.30
CA GLU A 106 4.22 19.16 15.29
C GLU A 106 3.41 17.92 15.60
N GLN A 107 2.09 18.05 15.74
CA GLN A 107 1.18 16.93 15.95
C GLN A 107 1.21 15.94 14.76
N SER A 108 1.12 16.45 13.53
CA SER A 108 1.18 15.61 12.33
C SER A 108 2.52 14.89 12.20
N ILE A 109 3.64 15.56 12.46
CA ILE A 109 4.96 14.94 12.42
C ILE A 109 5.09 13.85 13.47
N GLN A 110 4.62 14.09 14.69
CA GLN A 110 4.66 13.11 15.76
C GLN A 110 3.82 11.88 15.42
N GLU A 111 2.57 12.07 14.98
CA GLU A 111 1.68 10.98 14.55
C GLU A 111 2.30 10.15 13.41
N ILE A 112 2.88 10.81 12.40
CA ILE A 112 3.56 10.15 11.29
C ILE A 112 4.73 9.30 11.77
N LYS A 113 5.59 9.83 12.64
CA LYS A 113 6.73 9.10 13.20
C LYS A 113 6.29 7.89 14.02
N GLU A 114 5.21 8.01 14.79
CA GLU A 114 4.63 6.90 15.54
C GLU A 114 4.12 5.79 14.63
N ILE A 115 3.34 6.10 13.60
CA ILE A 115 2.83 5.12 12.64
C ILE A 115 3.98 4.43 11.90
N ILE A 116 4.98 5.19 11.46
CA ILE A 116 6.15 4.65 10.77
C ILE A 116 6.91 3.68 11.68
N SER A 117 7.18 4.07 12.93
CA SER A 117 7.96 3.26 13.88
C SER A 117 7.22 2.01 14.36
N GLN A 118 5.89 2.09 14.53
CA GLN A 118 5.08 0.99 15.04
C GLN A 118 4.69 -0.03 13.98
N HIS A 119 4.52 0.38 12.73
CA HIS A 119 3.97 -0.46 11.67
C HIS A 119 4.88 -0.59 10.45
N PHE A 120 5.24 0.53 9.82
CA PHE A 120 5.89 0.51 8.52
C PHE A 120 7.33 -0.02 8.58
N LEU A 121 8.17 0.53 9.44
CA LEU A 121 9.57 0.07 9.59
C LEU A 121 9.67 -1.38 10.06
N PRO A 122 8.90 -1.86 11.05
CA PRO A 122 8.91 -3.26 11.43
C PRO A 122 8.55 -4.21 10.28
N PHE A 123 7.57 -3.83 9.45
CA PHE A 123 7.20 -4.62 8.28
C PHE A 123 8.34 -4.67 7.24
N ILE A 124 8.97 -3.53 6.93
CA ILE A 124 10.09 -3.47 5.97
C ILE A 124 11.28 -4.28 6.47
N ARG A 125 11.63 -4.17 7.76
CA ARG A 125 12.71 -4.97 8.37
C ARG A 125 12.41 -6.48 8.26
N ARG A 126 11.17 -6.90 8.54
CA ARG A 126 10.77 -8.32 8.36
C ARG A 126 10.91 -8.79 6.92
N MET A 127 10.57 -7.93 5.94
CA MET A 127 10.78 -8.26 4.51
C MET A 127 12.26 -8.45 4.18
N GLU A 128 13.14 -7.65 4.77
CA GLU A 128 14.60 -7.75 4.55
C GLU A 128 15.23 -8.95 5.28
N ASP A 129 14.79 -9.21 6.52
CA ASP A 129 15.38 -10.24 7.38
C ASP A 129 14.83 -11.64 7.08
N ASN A 130 13.56 -11.77 6.73
CA ASN A 130 12.87 -13.04 6.54
C ASN A 130 11.78 -12.98 5.48
N LEU A 131 12.19 -12.74 4.23
CA LEU A 131 11.28 -12.62 3.09
C LEU A 131 10.30 -13.80 2.97
N MET A 132 10.77 -15.04 3.17
CA MET A 132 9.92 -16.22 2.99
C MET A 132 8.78 -16.29 4.01
N ALA A 133 9.00 -15.85 5.25
CA ALA A 133 7.92 -15.75 6.22
C ALA A 133 6.90 -14.67 5.84
N VAL A 134 7.36 -13.54 5.29
CA VAL A 134 6.48 -12.49 4.78
C VAL A 134 5.71 -12.96 3.55
N VAL A 135 6.33 -13.72 2.64
CA VAL A 135 5.65 -14.33 1.49
C VAL A 135 4.52 -15.25 1.94
N GLN A 136 4.75 -16.08 2.94
CA GLN A 136 3.72 -16.95 3.50
C GLN A 136 2.58 -16.15 4.14
N GLU A 137 2.90 -15.15 4.94
CA GLU A 137 1.90 -14.26 5.55
C GLU A 137 1.07 -13.53 4.49
N VAL A 138 1.72 -12.99 3.45
CA VAL A 138 1.06 -12.30 2.34
C VAL A 138 0.17 -13.24 1.54
N ALA A 139 0.56 -14.51 1.35
CA ALA A 139 -0.29 -15.51 0.70
C ALA A 139 -1.54 -15.82 1.53
N GLU A 140 -1.42 -15.84 2.86
CA GLU A 140 -2.52 -16.14 3.78
C GLU A 140 -3.48 -14.97 4.00
N LYS A 141 -2.95 -13.75 4.10
CA LYS A 141 -3.67 -12.58 4.62
C LYS A 141 -3.66 -11.36 3.70
N GLY A 142 -2.83 -11.33 2.66
CA GLY A 142 -2.47 -10.13 1.93
C GLY A 142 -1.44 -9.28 2.67
N PHE A 143 -1.16 -8.09 2.16
CA PHE A 143 -0.24 -7.16 2.81
C PHE A 143 -0.90 -6.50 4.03
N CYS A 144 -0.54 -6.95 5.24
CA CYS A 144 -1.01 -6.41 6.51
C CYS A 144 0.02 -5.46 7.13
N VAL A 145 0.39 -4.38 6.43
CA VAL A 145 1.44 -3.45 6.88
C VAL A 145 0.99 -2.62 8.08
N PHE A 146 -0.26 -2.20 8.11
CA PHE A 146 -0.84 -1.34 9.15
C PHE A 146 -1.90 -2.04 10.00
N SER A 147 -2.11 -3.34 9.82
CA SER A 147 -3.12 -4.12 10.54
C SER A 147 -2.67 -5.56 10.63
N ASP A 148 -2.90 -6.19 11.75
CA ASP A 148 -2.66 -7.63 11.94
C ASP A 148 -3.79 -8.49 11.36
N GLU A 149 -4.92 -7.88 11.00
CA GLU A 149 -6.08 -8.58 10.46
C GLU A 149 -6.17 -8.44 8.93
N PRO A 150 -6.42 -9.54 8.21
CA PRO A 150 -6.65 -9.49 6.77
C PRO A 150 -7.96 -8.77 6.47
N VAL A 151 -7.90 -7.82 5.55
CA VAL A 151 -9.08 -7.07 5.11
C VAL A 151 -9.48 -7.57 3.73
N TYR A 152 -10.42 -8.52 3.66
CA TYR A 152 -11.03 -9.01 2.41
C TYR A 152 -12.29 -8.20 2.07
N ASP A 153 -12.13 -6.90 1.92
CA ASP A 153 -13.20 -5.97 1.50
C ASP A 153 -13.24 -5.78 -0.03
N ALA A 154 -14.10 -4.90 -0.49
CA ALA A 154 -14.20 -4.57 -1.92
C ALA A 154 -12.94 -3.95 -2.53
N GLY A 155 -12.01 -3.48 -1.70
CA GLY A 155 -10.72 -2.92 -2.10
C GLY A 155 -9.56 -3.91 -1.96
N PHE A 156 -9.81 -5.14 -1.51
CA PHE A 156 -8.75 -6.14 -1.40
C PHE A 156 -8.23 -6.54 -2.78
N VAL A 157 -6.93 -6.50 -2.93
CA VAL A 157 -6.21 -6.88 -4.14
C VAL A 157 -5.33 -8.09 -3.84
N VAL A 158 -5.52 -9.19 -4.60
CA VAL A 158 -4.60 -10.34 -4.52
C VAL A 158 -3.21 -9.88 -4.94
N PRO A 159 -2.17 -10.08 -4.12
CA PRO A 159 -0.81 -9.58 -4.41
C PRO A 159 -0.08 -10.45 -5.44
N THR A 160 -0.68 -10.56 -6.64
CA THR A 160 -0.23 -11.47 -7.71
C THR A 160 1.21 -11.21 -8.12
N ALA A 161 1.59 -9.96 -8.32
CA ALA A 161 2.93 -9.58 -8.73
C ALA A 161 4.00 -10.02 -7.73
N PHE A 162 3.75 -9.78 -6.45
CA PHE A 162 4.64 -10.18 -5.37
C PHE A 162 4.76 -11.69 -5.26
N LEU A 163 3.62 -12.41 -5.27
CA LEU A 163 3.60 -13.87 -5.15
C LEU A 163 4.14 -14.59 -6.39
N LEU A 164 4.00 -14.03 -7.60
CA LEU A 164 4.67 -14.56 -8.79
C LEU A 164 6.19 -14.47 -8.71
N ARG A 165 6.70 -13.43 -8.04
CA ARG A 165 8.14 -13.20 -7.99
C ARG A 165 8.83 -13.95 -6.84
N TYR A 166 8.19 -14.05 -5.70
CA TYR A 166 8.81 -14.56 -4.47
C TYR A 166 8.11 -15.80 -3.90
N GLY A 167 6.88 -16.06 -4.28
CA GLY A 167 6.08 -17.17 -3.78
C GLY A 167 6.19 -18.44 -4.62
N THR A 168 5.58 -19.49 -4.12
CA THR A 168 5.35 -20.74 -4.84
C THR A 168 3.96 -20.74 -5.49
N HIS A 169 3.74 -21.68 -6.40
CA HIS A 169 2.41 -21.91 -7.00
C HIS A 169 1.34 -22.23 -5.94
N GLU A 170 1.71 -22.96 -4.89
CA GLU A 170 0.83 -23.28 -3.76
C GLU A 170 0.42 -22.03 -2.96
N GLN A 171 1.37 -21.13 -2.71
CA GLN A 171 1.11 -19.87 -2.01
C GLN A 171 0.23 -18.93 -2.86
N LEU A 172 0.45 -18.90 -4.16
CA LEU A 172 -0.40 -18.13 -5.08
C LEU A 172 -1.83 -18.70 -5.09
N THR A 173 -1.97 -20.03 -5.17
CA THR A 173 -3.26 -20.74 -5.09
C THR A 173 -3.97 -20.47 -3.77
N LEU A 174 -3.24 -20.51 -2.64
CA LEU A 174 -3.77 -20.21 -1.33
C LEU A 174 -4.33 -18.76 -1.24
N SER A 175 -3.61 -17.80 -1.81
CA SER A 175 -4.04 -16.40 -1.80
C SER A 175 -5.34 -16.20 -2.59
N PHE A 176 -5.48 -16.80 -3.76
CA PHE A 176 -6.72 -16.76 -4.53
C PHE A 176 -7.86 -17.52 -3.85
N GLN A 177 -7.58 -18.66 -3.21
CA GLN A 177 -8.59 -19.41 -2.46
C GLN A 177 -9.11 -18.57 -1.27
N ASN A 178 -8.21 -17.94 -0.52
CA ASN A 178 -8.60 -17.04 0.56
C ASN A 178 -9.40 -15.85 0.06
N TYR A 179 -9.04 -15.28 -1.09
CA TYR A 179 -9.80 -14.19 -1.71
C TYR A 179 -11.24 -14.58 -1.96
N ILE A 180 -11.51 -15.70 -2.63
CA ILE A 180 -12.89 -16.13 -2.97
C ILE A 180 -13.69 -16.63 -1.77
N ASP A 181 -13.02 -17.19 -0.74
CA ASP A 181 -13.72 -17.76 0.44
C ASP A 181 -14.00 -16.73 1.53
N ARG A 182 -13.20 -15.68 1.62
CA ARG A 182 -13.27 -14.69 2.72
C ARG A 182 -13.69 -13.29 2.28
N HIS A 183 -13.83 -13.05 0.97
CA HIS A 183 -14.24 -11.73 0.48
C HIS A 183 -15.62 -11.35 1.01
N GLN A 184 -15.77 -10.10 1.48
CA GLN A 184 -17.02 -9.61 2.08
C GLN A 184 -18.18 -9.54 1.10
N LEU A 185 -17.89 -9.40 -0.21
CA LEU A 185 -18.95 -9.34 -1.24
C LEU A 185 -19.34 -10.75 -1.69
N PRO A 186 -20.59 -11.20 -1.44
CA PRO A 186 -20.99 -12.59 -1.63
C PRO A 186 -20.99 -13.06 -3.09
N TYR A 187 -21.01 -12.12 -4.04
CA TYR A 187 -20.99 -12.46 -5.47
C TYR A 187 -19.61 -12.75 -6.05
N VAL A 188 -18.51 -12.43 -5.33
CA VAL A 188 -17.12 -12.61 -5.82
C VAL A 188 -16.87 -14.06 -6.18
N LYS A 189 -17.15 -14.99 -5.27
CA LYS A 189 -16.97 -16.44 -5.52
C LYS A 189 -17.77 -16.92 -6.74
N THR A 190 -19.05 -16.55 -6.84
CA THR A 190 -19.93 -16.94 -7.95
C THR A 190 -19.46 -16.36 -9.28
N ASN A 191 -19.03 -15.07 -9.28
CA ASN A 191 -18.53 -14.41 -10.48
C ASN A 191 -17.20 -15.02 -10.93
N MET A 192 -16.29 -15.31 -10.01
CA MET A 192 -15.04 -15.98 -10.28
C MET A 192 -15.27 -17.36 -10.90
N GLN A 193 -16.14 -18.19 -10.29
CA GLN A 193 -16.48 -19.52 -10.79
C GLN A 193 -17.01 -19.49 -12.24
N LYS A 194 -17.97 -18.58 -12.52
CA LYS A 194 -18.54 -18.39 -13.85
C LYS A 194 -17.49 -17.93 -14.87
N ALA A 195 -16.64 -16.97 -14.49
CA ALA A 195 -15.61 -16.45 -15.39
C ALA A 195 -14.57 -17.49 -15.72
N VAL A 196 -14.07 -18.25 -14.74
CA VAL A 196 -13.11 -19.35 -14.94
C VAL A 196 -13.69 -20.45 -15.83
N ALA A 197 -14.95 -20.83 -15.62
CA ALA A 197 -15.62 -21.83 -16.44
C ALA A 197 -15.71 -21.41 -17.92
N LEU A 198 -16.14 -20.16 -18.18
CA LEU A 198 -16.21 -19.61 -19.54
C LEU A 198 -14.84 -19.56 -20.22
N LEU A 199 -13.79 -19.14 -19.51
CA LEU A 199 -12.43 -19.07 -20.07
C LEU A 199 -11.85 -20.45 -20.40
N LYS A 200 -12.10 -21.46 -19.55
CA LYS A 200 -11.71 -22.85 -19.83
C LYS A 200 -12.39 -23.44 -21.07
N GLU A 201 -13.58 -22.93 -21.41
CA GLU A 201 -14.30 -23.28 -22.65
C GLU A 201 -13.93 -22.38 -23.85
N ASN A 202 -12.91 -21.52 -23.72
CA ASN A 202 -12.52 -20.51 -24.71
C ASN A 202 -13.65 -19.52 -25.08
N LYS A 203 -14.55 -19.25 -24.14
CA LYS A 203 -15.65 -18.28 -24.30
C LYS A 203 -15.28 -16.93 -23.73
N GLU A 204 -15.84 -15.86 -24.32
CA GLU A 204 -15.63 -14.49 -23.85
C GLU A 204 -16.34 -14.23 -22.51
N VAL A 205 -15.64 -13.61 -21.57
CA VAL A 205 -16.20 -13.15 -20.31
C VAL A 205 -16.62 -11.68 -20.44
N LYS A 206 -17.96 -11.44 -20.37
CA LYS A 206 -18.53 -10.09 -20.44
C LYS A 206 -19.17 -9.69 -19.11
N ASN A 207 -19.05 -8.41 -18.75
CA ASN A 207 -19.71 -7.80 -17.58
C ASN A 207 -19.50 -8.59 -16.27
N ASN A 208 -18.28 -9.05 -16.03
CA ASN A 208 -17.90 -9.79 -14.82
C ASN A 208 -16.74 -9.06 -14.13
N GLY A 209 -16.96 -8.63 -12.88
CA GLY A 209 -15.98 -7.90 -12.08
C GLY A 209 -14.70 -8.71 -11.82
N GLU A 210 -14.80 -10.05 -11.83
CA GLU A 210 -13.69 -10.95 -11.56
C GLU A 210 -12.93 -11.38 -12.83
N LYS A 211 -13.25 -10.82 -13.99
CA LYS A 211 -12.64 -11.20 -15.28
C LYS A 211 -11.11 -11.20 -15.21
N TYR A 212 -10.51 -10.13 -14.69
CA TYR A 212 -9.06 -9.99 -14.61
C TYR A 212 -8.40 -11.13 -13.80
N TYR A 213 -8.96 -11.41 -12.62
CA TYR A 213 -8.47 -12.49 -11.78
C TYR A 213 -8.74 -13.88 -12.37
N ALA A 214 -9.88 -14.07 -13.03
CA ALA A 214 -10.18 -15.33 -13.72
C ALA A 214 -9.22 -15.60 -14.90
N GLU A 215 -8.90 -14.58 -15.69
CA GLU A 215 -7.89 -14.68 -16.76
C GLU A 215 -6.52 -15.05 -16.18
N PHE A 216 -6.15 -14.43 -15.04
CA PHE A 216 -4.91 -14.74 -14.35
C PHE A 216 -4.88 -16.19 -13.84
N VAL A 217 -5.95 -16.64 -13.18
CA VAL A 217 -6.11 -18.01 -12.64
C VAL A 217 -5.97 -19.05 -13.75
N VAL A 218 -6.65 -18.85 -14.89
CA VAL A 218 -6.58 -19.78 -16.03
C VAL A 218 -5.20 -19.76 -16.68
N LYS A 219 -4.61 -18.59 -16.86
CA LYS A 219 -3.27 -18.43 -17.46
C LYS A 219 -2.16 -19.13 -16.65
N HIS A 220 -2.31 -19.17 -15.34
CA HIS A 220 -1.30 -19.72 -14.42
C HIS A 220 -1.68 -21.09 -13.85
N ASP A 221 -2.69 -21.77 -14.42
CA ASP A 221 -3.17 -23.10 -14.02
C ASP A 221 -3.48 -23.21 -12.51
N ILE A 222 -4.06 -22.16 -11.94
CA ILE A 222 -4.43 -22.13 -10.52
C ILE A 222 -5.72 -22.91 -10.31
N GLU A 223 -5.68 -23.95 -9.48
CA GLU A 223 -6.83 -24.78 -9.15
C GLU A 223 -7.59 -24.22 -7.93
N LEU A 224 -8.79 -23.70 -8.17
CA LEU A 224 -9.67 -23.15 -7.11
C LEU A 224 -10.81 -24.13 -6.81
N LYS A 225 -11.16 -24.18 -5.52
CA LYS A 225 -12.33 -24.95 -5.02
C LYS A 225 -13.50 -23.98 -4.82
N PHE A 226 -14.56 -24.15 -5.62
CA PHE A 226 -15.75 -23.33 -5.59
C PHE A 226 -16.88 -23.93 -4.76
#